data_874bf7e560d3577e718875cab1b0c1b0
#
_entry.id   874bf7e560d3577e718875cab1b0c1b0
#
_cell.length_a   1.000
_cell.length_b   1.000
_cell.length_c   1.000
_cell.angle_alpha   90.00
_cell.angle_beta   90.00
_cell.angle_gamma   90.00
#
_symmetry.space_group_name_H-M   'P 1'
#
loop_
_entity.id
_entity.type
_entity.pdbx_description
1 polymer ?
#
loop_
_entity_poly.entity_id
_entity_poly.type
_entity_poly.pdbx_seq_one_letter_code
_entity_poly.pdbx_strand_id
1 'polypeptide(L)'
;MEAVSPPRTLRRFALDWWPILLIFVAYAVLHELAEPMVRRAHVDPQLAFDEFVFGVVPTVTLQRELWDPANVDWYDYVTWLVYLSHFFATLTVAIVLWTVARNEFLRFRALILTVTFLGFATYLLYPAFPPWLASTRGDMPETVRVVREVWLHLGLEDVAAVFGENSDYAFPVGALPSLHAAWPFMVMLFFWSRAGWWRILLAGYALMMAFTLVYTADHFVFDILLGWLYAIAVYAAFSWFWRHRSTDTVPARRQSTRET
;
A
#
# COMPACT_ATOMS: atom_id res chain seq x y z
N MET A 1 -29.66 25.76 -9.17
CA MET A 1 -29.17 26.20 -7.85
C MET A 1 -28.62 24.98 -7.16
N GLU A 2 -27.31 24.78 -7.23
CA GLU A 2 -26.63 23.72 -6.46
C GLU A 2 -26.62 24.13 -4.99
N ALA A 3 -27.16 23.27 -4.15
CA ALA A 3 -27.13 23.47 -2.71
C ALA A 3 -25.68 23.44 -2.22
N VAL A 4 -25.14 24.60 -1.89
CA VAL A 4 -23.82 24.74 -1.24
C VAL A 4 -23.85 23.91 0.04
N SER A 5 -23.01 22.88 0.10
CA SER A 5 -22.90 22.05 1.29
C SER A 5 -22.52 22.90 2.49
N PRO A 6 -23.20 22.76 3.66
CA PRO A 6 -22.87 23.57 4.84
C PRO A 6 -21.41 23.38 5.26
N PRO A 7 -20.77 24.40 5.86
CA PRO A 7 -19.37 24.33 6.28
C PRO A 7 -19.16 23.13 7.21
N ARG A 8 -18.18 22.31 6.89
CA ARG A 8 -17.89 21.09 7.63
C ARG A 8 -17.32 21.47 9.00
N THR A 9 -18.07 21.16 10.06
CA THR A 9 -17.67 21.49 11.42
C THR A 9 -16.42 20.67 11.84
N LEU A 10 -15.61 21.20 12.76
CA LEU A 10 -14.46 20.51 13.35
C LEU A 10 -14.83 19.11 13.89
N ARG A 11 -16.03 19.00 14.51
CA ARG A 11 -16.57 17.72 14.96
C ARG A 11 -16.73 16.71 13.82
N ARG A 12 -17.19 17.15 12.64
CA ARG A 12 -17.36 16.28 11.49
C ARG A 12 -16.01 15.84 10.92
N PHE A 13 -15.05 16.74 10.86
CA PHE A 13 -13.65 16.41 10.53
C PHE A 13 -13.11 15.32 11.46
N ALA A 14 -13.18 15.56 12.77
CA ALA A 14 -12.69 14.60 13.75
C ALA A 14 -13.34 13.21 13.59
N LEU A 15 -14.68 13.14 13.43
CA LEU A 15 -15.40 11.87 13.23
C LEU A 15 -15.04 11.17 11.91
N ASP A 16 -14.71 11.90 10.88
CA ASP A 16 -14.36 11.34 9.59
C ASP A 16 -12.91 10.86 9.53
N TRP A 17 -11.98 11.50 10.25
CA TRP A 17 -10.54 11.24 10.12
C TRP A 17 -9.94 10.41 11.26
N TRP A 18 -10.56 10.38 12.47
CA TRP A 18 -10.01 9.62 13.59
C TRP A 18 -9.73 8.12 13.28
N PRO A 19 -10.55 7.41 12.42
CA PRO A 19 -10.23 6.02 12.13
C PRO A 19 -8.93 5.85 11.36
N ILE A 20 -8.51 6.88 10.59
CA ILE A 20 -7.22 6.86 9.88
C ILE A 20 -6.06 6.95 10.89
N LEU A 21 -6.25 7.68 11.99
CA LEU A 21 -5.25 7.75 13.06
C LEU A 21 -4.99 6.39 13.72
N LEU A 22 -5.96 5.47 13.67
CA LEU A 22 -5.75 4.10 14.17
C LEU A 22 -4.66 3.35 13.39
N ILE A 23 -4.42 3.68 12.12
CA ILE A 23 -3.32 3.09 11.36
C ILE A 23 -1.99 3.41 12.05
N PHE A 24 -1.79 4.67 12.44
CA PHE A 24 -0.54 5.09 13.10
C PHE A 24 -0.38 4.48 14.48
N VAL A 25 -1.48 4.40 15.25
CA VAL A 25 -1.45 3.74 16.56
C VAL A 25 -1.15 2.25 16.43
N ALA A 26 -1.82 1.56 15.49
CA ALA A 26 -1.59 0.15 15.24
C ALA A 26 -0.16 -0.11 14.72
N TYR A 27 0.36 0.77 13.86
CA TYR A 27 1.74 0.68 13.39
C TYR A 27 2.75 0.85 14.54
N ALA A 28 2.53 1.82 15.43
CA ALA A 28 3.39 2.02 16.60
C ALA A 28 3.38 0.78 17.53
N VAL A 29 2.20 0.18 17.76
CA VAL A 29 2.09 -1.07 18.53
C VAL A 29 2.81 -2.22 17.83
N LEU A 30 2.67 -2.36 16.51
CA LEU A 30 3.40 -3.38 15.74
C LEU A 30 4.91 -3.19 15.84
N HIS A 31 5.38 -1.94 15.79
CA HIS A 31 6.79 -1.61 15.91
C HIS A 31 7.37 -2.05 17.26
N GLU A 32 6.66 -1.81 18.36
CA GLU A 32 7.04 -2.28 19.70
C GLU A 32 7.11 -3.83 19.79
N LEU A 33 6.33 -4.51 18.95
CA LEU A 33 6.31 -5.97 18.88
C LEU A 33 7.33 -6.54 17.87
N ALA A 34 8.10 -5.71 17.18
CA ALA A 34 8.99 -6.15 16.10
C ALA A 34 10.09 -7.11 16.58
N GLU A 35 10.74 -6.85 17.71
CA GLU A 35 11.85 -7.65 18.21
C GLU A 35 11.53 -9.16 18.36
N PRO A 36 10.44 -9.56 19.06
CA PRO A 36 10.08 -10.98 19.11
C PRO A 36 9.62 -11.54 17.76
N MET A 37 9.13 -10.70 16.85
CA MET A 37 8.70 -11.11 15.51
C MET A 37 9.87 -11.40 14.58
N VAL A 38 10.99 -10.65 14.69
CA VAL A 38 12.22 -10.87 13.91
C VAL A 38 12.75 -12.29 14.10
N ARG A 39 12.68 -12.85 15.33
CA ARG A 39 13.15 -14.21 15.62
C ARG A 39 12.38 -15.34 14.91
N ARG A 40 11.17 -15.07 14.44
CA ARG A 40 10.30 -16.04 13.75
C ARG A 40 9.91 -15.58 12.34
N ALA A 41 10.57 -14.55 11.83
CA ALA A 41 10.27 -14.03 10.52
C ALA A 41 10.76 -14.97 9.42
N HIS A 42 10.01 -15.01 8.34
CA HIS A 42 10.19 -15.90 7.19
C HIS A 42 10.74 -15.14 5.99
N VAL A 43 11.46 -15.86 5.13
CA VAL A 43 11.90 -15.40 3.81
C VAL A 43 11.63 -16.46 2.74
N ASP A 44 11.68 -17.74 3.13
CA ASP A 44 11.67 -18.86 2.19
C ASP A 44 10.48 -18.88 1.22
N PRO A 45 9.21 -18.66 1.63
CA PRO A 45 8.09 -18.72 0.69
C PRO A 45 8.15 -17.67 -0.40
N GLN A 46 8.56 -16.44 -0.05
CA GLN A 46 8.69 -15.33 -1.00
C GLN A 46 9.85 -15.58 -1.96
N LEU A 47 11.00 -15.94 -1.41
CA LEU A 47 12.21 -16.27 -2.14
C LEU A 47 11.97 -17.43 -3.12
N ALA A 48 11.44 -18.55 -2.60
CA ALA A 48 11.16 -19.73 -3.40
C ALA A 48 10.14 -19.47 -4.53
N PHE A 49 9.13 -18.64 -4.26
CA PHE A 49 8.16 -18.24 -5.29
C PHE A 49 8.83 -17.43 -6.40
N ASP A 50 9.60 -16.40 -6.05
CA ASP A 50 10.27 -15.55 -7.02
C ASP A 50 11.28 -16.36 -7.85
N GLU A 51 12.07 -17.24 -7.22
CA GLU A 51 12.97 -18.16 -7.92
C GLU A 51 12.24 -19.15 -8.83
N PHE A 52 11.13 -19.73 -8.36
CA PHE A 52 10.34 -20.67 -9.15
C PHE A 52 9.75 -20.01 -10.41
N VAL A 53 9.24 -18.78 -10.29
CA VAL A 53 8.56 -18.09 -11.40
C VAL A 53 9.56 -17.47 -12.39
N PHE A 54 10.66 -16.91 -11.88
CA PHE A 54 11.59 -16.11 -12.68
C PHE A 54 12.97 -16.79 -12.89
N GLY A 55 13.22 -17.92 -12.25
CA GLY A 55 14.51 -18.60 -12.28
C GLY A 55 15.58 -17.98 -11.40
N VAL A 56 15.36 -16.76 -10.93
CA VAL A 56 16.22 -15.99 -10.04
C VAL A 56 15.34 -14.91 -9.36
N VAL A 57 15.75 -14.43 -8.18
CA VAL A 57 15.05 -13.32 -7.52
C VAL A 57 15.15 -12.06 -8.39
N PRO A 58 14.02 -11.47 -8.85
CA PRO A 58 14.04 -10.33 -9.77
C PRO A 58 14.84 -9.12 -9.26
N THR A 59 14.80 -8.85 -7.96
CA THR A 59 15.59 -7.79 -7.33
C THR A 59 17.09 -7.93 -7.63
N VAL A 60 17.63 -9.15 -7.52
CA VAL A 60 19.06 -9.43 -7.78
C VAL A 60 19.42 -9.11 -9.25
N THR A 61 18.55 -9.54 -10.18
CA THR A 61 18.76 -9.26 -11.60
C THR A 61 18.67 -7.77 -11.91
N LEU A 62 17.63 -7.11 -11.41
CA LEU A 62 17.43 -5.68 -11.67
C LEU A 62 18.57 -4.84 -11.11
N GLN A 63 19.03 -5.12 -9.89
CA GLN A 63 20.14 -4.36 -9.32
C GLN A 63 21.47 -4.65 -10.01
N ARG A 64 21.73 -5.89 -10.42
CA ARG A 64 22.93 -6.18 -11.18
C ARG A 64 23.00 -5.43 -12.53
N GLU A 65 21.84 -5.20 -13.18
CA GLU A 65 21.77 -4.54 -14.47
C GLU A 65 21.65 -3.01 -14.38
N LEU A 66 21.05 -2.51 -13.32
CA LEU A 66 20.67 -1.10 -13.21
C LEU A 66 21.40 -0.34 -12.08
N TRP A 67 21.81 -1.01 -10.99
CA TRP A 67 22.41 -0.31 -9.87
C TRP A 67 23.92 -0.15 -10.05
N ASP A 68 24.43 1.10 -9.97
CA ASP A 68 25.85 1.41 -9.90
C ASP A 68 26.24 1.90 -8.48
N PRO A 69 27.02 1.14 -7.72
CA PRO A 69 27.46 1.55 -6.39
C PRO A 69 28.28 2.84 -6.35
N ALA A 70 28.88 3.26 -7.47
CA ALA A 70 29.69 4.46 -7.58
C ALA A 70 28.88 5.71 -7.94
N ASN A 71 27.65 5.55 -8.44
CA ASN A 71 26.86 6.67 -8.93
C ASN A 71 25.35 6.39 -8.81
N VAL A 72 24.59 7.42 -8.42
CA VAL A 72 23.12 7.36 -8.39
C VAL A 72 22.59 7.95 -9.69
N ASP A 73 21.96 7.12 -10.51
CA ASP A 73 21.42 7.50 -11.81
C ASP A 73 20.01 8.13 -11.72
N TRP A 74 19.55 8.74 -12.80
CA TRP A 74 18.26 9.41 -12.84
C TRP A 74 17.07 8.49 -12.52
N TYR A 75 17.10 7.22 -12.87
CA TYR A 75 16.04 6.25 -12.59
C TYR A 75 15.98 5.85 -11.10
N ASP A 76 17.11 5.94 -10.37
CA ASP A 76 17.14 5.75 -8.92
C ASP A 76 16.36 6.86 -8.23
N TYR A 77 16.52 8.11 -8.67
CA TYR A 77 15.72 9.23 -8.18
C TYR A 77 14.24 9.07 -8.54
N VAL A 78 13.92 8.57 -9.75
CA VAL A 78 12.53 8.32 -10.14
C VAL A 78 11.90 7.25 -9.25
N THR A 79 12.57 6.13 -9.04
CA THR A 79 12.06 5.05 -8.15
C THR A 79 11.96 5.53 -6.70
N TRP A 80 12.93 6.30 -6.22
CA TRP A 80 12.88 6.93 -4.91
C TRP A 80 11.67 7.88 -4.77
N LEU A 81 11.38 8.74 -5.75
CA LEU A 81 10.20 9.61 -5.76
C LEU A 81 8.89 8.80 -5.79
N VAL A 82 8.84 7.75 -6.59
CA VAL A 82 7.67 6.85 -6.64
C VAL A 82 7.47 6.18 -5.30
N TYR A 83 8.52 5.68 -4.66
CA TYR A 83 8.46 5.13 -3.31
C TYR A 83 7.89 6.13 -2.30
N LEU A 84 8.43 7.35 -2.26
CA LEU A 84 7.96 8.40 -1.37
C LEU A 84 6.51 8.80 -1.63
N SER A 85 6.07 8.75 -2.89
CA SER A 85 4.70 9.11 -3.27
C SER A 85 3.64 8.22 -2.60
N HIS A 86 3.98 6.99 -2.17
CA HIS A 86 3.08 6.12 -1.41
C HIS A 86 2.46 6.83 -0.20
N PHE A 87 3.29 7.55 0.57
CA PHE A 87 2.87 8.23 1.80
C PHE A 87 1.88 9.37 1.54
N PHE A 88 1.96 9.99 0.37
CA PHE A 88 1.19 11.20 0.04
C PHE A 88 0.03 10.93 -0.92
N ALA A 89 0.19 10.03 -1.89
CA ALA A 89 -0.80 9.83 -2.94
C ALA A 89 -2.16 9.38 -2.40
N THR A 90 -2.19 8.36 -1.57
CA THR A 90 -3.42 7.83 -0.98
C THR A 90 -4.08 8.84 -0.03
N LEU A 91 -3.27 9.58 0.75
CA LEU A 91 -3.77 10.65 1.62
C LEU A 91 -4.34 11.81 0.81
N THR A 92 -3.68 12.20 -0.28
CA THR A 92 -4.18 13.24 -1.20
C THR A 92 -5.53 12.86 -1.80
N VAL A 93 -5.68 11.61 -2.27
CA VAL A 93 -6.96 11.09 -2.75
C VAL A 93 -8.03 11.15 -1.65
N ALA A 94 -7.70 10.76 -0.42
CA ALA A 94 -8.63 10.85 0.70
C ALA A 94 -9.05 12.28 1.00
N ILE A 95 -8.12 13.25 1.01
CA ILE A 95 -8.40 14.68 1.22
C ILE A 95 -9.30 15.22 0.11
N VAL A 96 -8.97 14.95 -1.15
CA VAL A 96 -9.79 15.38 -2.29
C VAL A 96 -11.21 14.80 -2.19
N LEU A 97 -11.35 13.51 -1.97
CA LEU A 97 -12.67 12.87 -1.81
C LEU A 97 -13.44 13.45 -0.62
N TRP A 98 -12.78 13.71 0.51
CA TRP A 98 -13.41 14.31 1.67
C TRP A 98 -13.94 15.73 1.38
N THR A 99 -13.22 16.51 0.56
CA THR A 99 -13.61 17.87 0.20
C THR A 99 -14.76 17.91 -0.83
N VAL A 100 -14.74 17.04 -1.85
CA VAL A 100 -15.67 17.11 -2.98
C VAL A 100 -16.78 16.06 -2.94
N ALA A 101 -16.55 14.89 -2.33
CA ALA A 101 -17.44 13.73 -2.39
C ALA A 101 -17.39 12.89 -1.10
N ARG A 102 -17.85 13.46 0.02
CA ARG A 102 -17.72 12.83 1.35
C ARG A 102 -18.20 11.36 1.41
N ASN A 103 -19.26 11.00 0.71
CA ASN A 103 -19.76 9.62 0.72
C ASN A 103 -18.76 8.66 0.06
N GLU A 104 -18.10 9.11 -1.01
CA GLU A 104 -17.03 8.34 -1.65
C GLU A 104 -15.77 8.30 -0.76
N PHE A 105 -15.46 9.39 -0.03
CA PHE A 105 -14.42 9.36 1.00
C PHE A 105 -14.68 8.29 2.05
N LEU A 106 -15.90 8.19 2.58
CA LEU A 106 -16.22 7.19 3.59
C LEU A 106 -16.07 5.75 3.06
N ARG A 107 -16.43 5.51 1.80
CA ARG A 107 -16.22 4.24 1.11
C ARG A 107 -14.73 3.95 0.91
N PHE A 108 -14.00 4.91 0.35
CA PHE A 108 -12.57 4.81 0.12
C PHE A 108 -11.81 4.55 1.44
N ARG A 109 -12.11 5.33 2.47
CA ARG A 109 -11.54 5.15 3.81
C ARG A 109 -11.77 3.72 4.34
N ALA A 110 -13.00 3.19 4.21
CA ALA A 110 -13.31 1.83 4.67
C ALA A 110 -12.45 0.78 3.94
N LEU A 111 -12.25 0.93 2.63
CA LEU A 111 -11.38 0.03 1.85
C LEU A 111 -9.93 0.09 2.32
N ILE A 112 -9.38 1.30 2.46
CA ILE A 112 -7.98 1.50 2.89
C ILE A 112 -7.77 0.97 4.32
N LEU A 113 -8.67 1.29 5.26
CA LEU A 113 -8.57 0.77 6.61
C LEU A 113 -8.61 -0.76 6.63
N THR A 114 -9.55 -1.36 5.90
CA THR A 114 -9.72 -2.83 5.92
C THR A 114 -8.49 -3.53 5.34
N VAL A 115 -7.97 -3.09 4.18
CA VAL A 115 -6.78 -3.73 3.59
C VAL A 115 -5.55 -3.54 4.49
N THR A 116 -5.42 -2.38 5.14
CA THR A 116 -4.31 -2.09 6.05
C THR A 116 -4.36 -2.98 7.30
N PHE A 117 -5.52 -3.08 7.96
CA PHE A 117 -5.63 -3.93 9.17
C PHE A 117 -5.53 -5.42 8.87
N LEU A 118 -5.97 -5.88 7.70
CA LEU A 118 -5.72 -7.24 7.24
C LEU A 118 -4.22 -7.48 7.01
N GLY A 119 -3.51 -6.52 6.41
CA GLY A 119 -2.05 -6.58 6.28
C GLY A 119 -1.35 -6.63 7.63
N PHE A 120 -1.73 -5.77 8.57
CA PHE A 120 -1.18 -5.76 9.94
C PHE A 120 -1.44 -7.07 10.69
N ALA A 121 -2.64 -7.64 10.53
CA ALA A 121 -2.93 -8.95 11.09
C ALA A 121 -2.02 -10.03 10.50
N THR A 122 -1.73 -9.96 9.19
CA THR A 122 -0.81 -10.90 8.56
C THR A 122 0.62 -10.70 9.07
N TYR A 123 1.10 -9.46 9.26
CA TYR A 123 2.42 -9.20 9.84
C TYR A 123 2.59 -9.83 11.22
N LEU A 124 1.55 -9.77 12.06
CA LEU A 124 1.56 -10.41 13.38
C LEU A 124 1.59 -11.94 13.29
N LEU A 125 0.81 -12.52 12.39
CA LEU A 125 0.64 -13.97 12.25
C LEU A 125 1.80 -14.60 11.46
N TYR A 126 2.31 -13.89 10.47
CA TYR A 126 3.33 -14.34 9.54
C TYR A 126 4.32 -13.21 9.25
N PRO A 127 5.20 -12.86 10.20
CA PRO A 127 6.23 -11.86 9.96
C PRO A 127 7.20 -12.32 8.86
N ALA A 128 7.57 -11.40 7.96
CA ALA A 128 8.37 -11.72 6.79
C ALA A 128 9.41 -10.63 6.51
N PHE A 129 10.63 -11.05 6.13
CA PHE A 129 11.71 -10.14 5.78
C PHE A 129 11.57 -9.61 4.35
N PRO A 130 11.90 -8.32 4.11
CA PRO A 130 12.10 -7.80 2.77
C PRO A 130 13.43 -8.28 2.15
N PRO A 131 13.60 -8.19 0.80
CA PRO A 131 14.82 -8.63 0.12
C PRO A 131 16.10 -8.01 0.67
N TRP A 132 16.13 -6.70 0.95
CA TRP A 132 17.32 -6.03 1.47
C TRP A 132 17.78 -6.62 2.82
N LEU A 133 16.85 -7.01 3.69
CA LEU A 133 17.19 -7.59 4.99
C LEU A 133 17.54 -9.09 4.86
N ALA A 134 16.85 -9.82 4.00
CA ALA A 134 17.21 -11.20 3.66
C ALA A 134 18.63 -11.28 3.08
N SER A 135 19.00 -10.33 2.23
CA SER A 135 20.35 -10.20 1.69
C SER A 135 21.40 -9.94 2.78
N THR A 136 21.17 -8.97 3.67
CA THR A 136 22.09 -8.67 4.78
C THR A 136 22.31 -9.87 5.72
N ARG A 137 21.27 -10.71 5.87
CA ARG A 137 21.33 -11.94 6.68
C ARG A 137 22.03 -13.11 5.96
N GLY A 138 22.29 -12.99 4.67
CA GLY A 138 22.89 -14.05 3.85
C GLY A 138 21.89 -15.09 3.32
N ASP A 139 20.58 -14.81 3.42
CA ASP A 139 19.53 -15.71 2.93
C ASP A 139 19.39 -15.67 1.40
N MET A 140 19.93 -14.62 0.74
CA MET A 140 19.95 -14.43 -0.71
C MET A 140 21.19 -13.65 -1.16
N PRO A 141 21.48 -13.58 -2.49
CA PRO A 141 22.59 -12.77 -3.01
C PRO A 141 22.50 -11.30 -2.61
N GLU A 142 23.67 -10.64 -2.57
CA GLU A 142 23.78 -9.25 -2.12
C GLU A 142 22.88 -8.31 -2.92
N THR A 143 22.11 -7.50 -2.21
CA THR A 143 21.28 -6.42 -2.73
C THR A 143 21.33 -5.24 -1.76
N VAL A 144 21.15 -4.03 -2.29
CA VAL A 144 21.14 -2.80 -1.50
C VAL A 144 19.72 -2.21 -1.41
N ARG A 145 19.44 -1.50 -0.36
CA ARG A 145 18.20 -0.73 -0.24
C ARG A 145 18.36 0.61 -0.96
N VAL A 146 18.07 0.65 -2.27
CA VAL A 146 18.32 1.81 -3.15
C VAL A 146 17.73 3.10 -2.59
N VAL A 147 16.55 3.06 -1.97
CA VAL A 147 15.92 4.24 -1.32
C VAL A 147 16.86 4.86 -0.29
N ARG A 148 17.56 4.06 0.50
CA ARG A 148 18.53 4.53 1.49
C ARG A 148 19.76 5.16 0.82
N GLU A 149 20.26 4.52 -0.23
CA GLU A 149 21.45 5.00 -0.96
C GLU A 149 21.21 6.36 -1.63
N VAL A 150 20.01 6.58 -2.17
CA VAL A 150 19.62 7.91 -2.70
C VAL A 150 19.66 8.99 -1.61
N TRP A 151 19.16 8.69 -0.39
CA TRP A 151 19.24 9.64 0.73
C TRP A 151 20.69 9.95 1.11
N LEU A 152 21.57 8.95 1.15
CA LEU A 152 23.00 9.14 1.43
C LEU A 152 23.66 10.02 0.35
N HIS A 153 23.35 9.77 -0.92
CA HIS A 153 23.87 10.57 -2.02
C HIS A 153 23.42 12.03 -1.97
N LEU A 154 22.22 12.30 -1.45
CA LEU A 154 21.72 13.66 -1.21
C LEU A 154 22.35 14.34 0.02
N GLY A 155 23.24 13.67 0.78
CA GLY A 155 23.84 14.19 2.01
C GLY A 155 22.85 14.25 3.19
N LEU A 156 21.77 13.46 3.15
CA LEU A 156 20.73 13.42 4.18
C LEU A 156 20.87 12.16 5.03
N GLU A 157 22.00 12.03 5.71
CA GLU A 157 22.39 10.84 6.49
C GLU A 157 21.39 10.50 7.59
N ASP A 158 20.86 11.50 8.31
CA ASP A 158 19.85 11.29 9.35
C ASP A 158 18.56 10.69 8.78
N VAL A 159 18.16 11.11 7.56
CA VAL A 159 17.00 10.52 6.87
C VAL A 159 17.32 9.13 6.36
N ALA A 160 18.51 8.91 5.81
CA ALA A 160 18.98 7.59 5.38
C ALA A 160 18.99 6.58 6.54
N ALA A 161 19.33 7.03 7.75
CA ALA A 161 19.31 6.19 8.95
C ALA A 161 17.91 5.65 9.27
N VAL A 162 16.84 6.40 8.97
CA VAL A 162 15.45 5.94 9.13
C VAL A 162 15.16 4.69 8.26
N PHE A 163 15.85 4.55 7.14
CA PHE A 163 15.72 3.42 6.21
C PHE A 163 16.78 2.34 6.46
N GLY A 164 17.59 2.46 7.49
CA GLY A 164 18.65 1.50 7.84
C GLY A 164 18.12 0.30 8.63
N GLU A 165 18.98 -0.71 8.75
CA GLU A 165 18.71 -1.98 9.44
C GLU A 165 18.41 -1.80 10.93
N ASN A 166 19.13 -0.88 11.59
CA ASN A 166 19.00 -0.57 13.01
C ASN A 166 18.10 0.65 13.27
N SER A 167 17.20 0.96 12.36
CA SER A 167 16.32 2.10 12.51
C SER A 167 15.22 1.82 13.53
N ASP A 168 15.07 2.72 14.49
CA ASP A 168 13.93 2.73 15.43
C ASP A 168 12.59 2.99 14.73
N TYR A 169 12.58 3.28 13.43
CA TYR A 169 11.39 3.63 12.64
C TYR A 169 11.04 2.58 11.59
N ALA A 170 11.97 1.73 11.18
CA ALA A 170 11.71 0.67 10.22
C ALA A 170 10.99 -0.50 10.89
N PHE A 171 9.93 -1.01 10.25
CA PHE A 171 9.29 -2.24 10.66
C PHE A 171 9.85 -3.41 9.83
N PRO A 172 10.89 -4.11 10.33
CA PRO A 172 11.73 -4.99 9.51
C PRO A 172 11.04 -6.27 9.05
N VAL A 173 9.87 -6.59 9.59
CA VAL A 173 9.17 -7.87 9.36
C VAL A 173 7.78 -7.68 8.75
N GLY A 174 7.51 -6.51 8.19
CA GLY A 174 6.24 -6.15 7.54
C GLY A 174 6.29 -6.26 6.02
N ALA A 175 7.02 -7.22 5.45
CA ALA A 175 7.12 -7.34 4.00
C ALA A 175 5.85 -7.96 3.37
N LEU A 176 5.24 -8.95 3.99
CA LEU A 176 4.15 -9.76 3.42
C LEU A 176 2.82 -9.56 4.16
N PRO A 177 1.74 -9.08 3.49
CA PRO A 177 1.64 -8.59 2.11
C PRO A 177 2.16 -7.16 1.95
N SER A 178 2.58 -6.77 0.74
CA SER A 178 3.00 -5.39 0.48
C SER A 178 1.83 -4.40 0.54
N LEU A 179 1.75 -3.59 1.58
CA LEU A 179 0.80 -2.47 1.67
C LEU A 179 1.21 -1.30 0.76
N HIS A 180 2.52 -1.15 0.47
CA HIS A 180 3.01 -0.19 -0.51
C HIS A 180 2.46 -0.44 -1.91
N ALA A 181 2.29 -1.72 -2.30
CA ALA A 181 1.67 -2.09 -3.56
C ALA A 181 0.13 -2.09 -3.48
N ALA A 182 -0.44 -2.50 -2.34
CA ALA A 182 -1.89 -2.62 -2.18
C ALA A 182 -2.63 -1.29 -2.25
N TRP A 183 -2.08 -0.20 -1.68
CA TRP A 183 -2.77 1.10 -1.65
C TRP A 183 -2.88 1.76 -3.04
N PRO A 184 -1.81 1.90 -3.85
CA PRO A 184 -1.93 2.40 -5.21
C PRO A 184 -2.88 1.55 -6.07
N PHE A 185 -2.82 0.23 -5.89
CA PHE A 185 -3.70 -0.69 -6.60
C PHE A 185 -5.17 -0.55 -6.15
N MET A 186 -5.44 -0.31 -4.86
CA MET A 186 -6.77 -0.01 -4.34
C MET A 186 -7.31 1.31 -4.90
N VAL A 187 -6.47 2.34 -5.01
CA VAL A 187 -6.83 3.61 -5.69
C VAL A 187 -7.25 3.34 -7.14
N MET A 188 -6.47 2.56 -7.87
CA MET A 188 -6.81 2.14 -9.23
C MET A 188 -8.17 1.43 -9.28
N LEU A 189 -8.39 0.41 -8.45
CA LEU A 189 -9.67 -0.32 -8.40
C LEU A 189 -10.85 0.59 -8.08
N PHE A 190 -10.69 1.49 -7.10
CA PHE A 190 -11.75 2.42 -6.67
C PHE A 190 -12.23 3.34 -7.79
N PHE A 191 -11.32 3.84 -8.61
CA PHE A 191 -11.64 4.74 -9.71
C PHE A 191 -11.85 4.05 -11.05
N TRP A 192 -11.56 2.75 -11.19
CA TRP A 192 -11.49 2.05 -12.47
C TRP A 192 -12.69 2.28 -13.40
N SER A 193 -13.90 2.18 -12.87
CA SER A 193 -15.14 2.33 -13.65
C SER A 193 -15.46 3.77 -14.03
N ARG A 194 -14.86 4.75 -13.32
CA ARG A 194 -15.17 6.19 -13.46
C ARG A 194 -14.04 6.96 -14.15
N ALA A 195 -12.85 6.40 -14.22
CA ALA A 195 -11.65 7.12 -14.62
C ALA A 195 -11.51 7.30 -16.14
N GLY A 196 -12.33 6.66 -16.98
CA GLY A 196 -12.15 6.74 -18.43
C GLY A 196 -10.70 6.37 -18.84
N TRP A 197 -10.01 7.23 -19.59
CA TRP A 197 -8.64 7.00 -20.00
C TRP A 197 -7.62 7.14 -18.84
N TRP A 198 -7.94 7.87 -17.77
CA TRP A 198 -7.11 8.00 -16.56
C TRP A 198 -6.80 6.66 -15.88
N ARG A 199 -7.63 5.63 -16.13
CA ARG A 199 -7.36 4.27 -15.65
C ARG A 199 -6.00 3.73 -16.10
N ILE A 200 -5.51 4.15 -17.28
CA ILE A 200 -4.20 3.76 -17.79
C ILE A 200 -3.09 4.37 -16.91
N LEU A 201 -3.24 5.63 -16.52
CA LEU A 201 -2.28 6.28 -15.63
C LEU A 201 -2.31 5.68 -14.22
N LEU A 202 -3.49 5.33 -13.71
CA LEU A 202 -3.62 4.66 -12.41
C LEU A 202 -2.99 3.27 -12.44
N ALA A 203 -3.21 2.51 -13.51
CA ALA A 203 -2.56 1.22 -13.72
C ALA A 203 -1.04 1.37 -13.87
N GLY A 204 -0.60 2.35 -14.67
CA GLY A 204 0.82 2.67 -14.83
C GLY A 204 1.50 3.03 -13.51
N TYR A 205 0.82 3.81 -12.66
CA TYR A 205 1.33 4.15 -11.33
C TYR A 205 1.42 2.92 -10.40
N ALA A 206 0.41 2.04 -10.39
CA ALA A 206 0.44 0.81 -9.61
C ALA A 206 1.56 -0.14 -10.07
N LEU A 207 1.77 -0.27 -11.39
CA LEU A 207 2.86 -1.06 -11.97
C LEU A 207 4.23 -0.42 -11.69
N MET A 208 4.35 0.90 -11.80
CA MET A 208 5.58 1.61 -11.48
C MET A 208 5.95 1.48 -10.01
N MET A 209 4.96 1.53 -9.11
CA MET A 209 5.18 1.24 -7.69
C MET A 209 5.68 -0.21 -7.51
N ALA A 210 5.06 -1.19 -8.16
CA ALA A 210 5.49 -2.59 -8.09
C ALA A 210 6.95 -2.76 -8.56
N PHE A 211 7.29 -2.19 -9.72
CA PHE A 211 8.67 -2.18 -10.21
C PHE A 211 9.63 -1.54 -9.22
N THR A 212 9.26 -0.36 -8.70
CA THR A 212 10.04 0.36 -7.69
C THR A 212 10.37 -0.54 -6.50
N LEU A 213 9.35 -1.15 -5.90
CA LEU A 213 9.51 -1.97 -4.68
C LEU A 213 10.42 -3.18 -4.88
N VAL A 214 10.39 -3.80 -6.07
CA VAL A 214 11.28 -4.90 -6.43
C VAL A 214 12.70 -4.38 -6.66
N TYR A 215 12.86 -3.32 -7.45
CA TYR A 215 14.16 -2.74 -7.75
C TYR A 215 14.88 -2.22 -6.50
N THR A 216 14.14 -1.53 -5.63
CA THR A 216 14.71 -0.94 -4.39
C THR A 216 14.94 -1.96 -3.27
N ALA A 217 14.67 -3.24 -3.52
CA ALA A 217 14.78 -4.34 -2.55
C ALA A 217 13.83 -4.24 -1.35
N ASP A 218 12.76 -3.47 -1.45
CA ASP A 218 11.80 -3.34 -0.35
C ASP A 218 10.77 -4.48 -0.31
N HIS A 219 10.48 -5.15 -1.45
CA HIS A 219 9.54 -6.27 -1.53
C HIS A 219 9.92 -7.30 -2.60
N PHE A 220 9.63 -8.59 -2.31
CA PHE A 220 9.56 -9.64 -3.32
C PHE A 220 8.34 -9.44 -4.23
N VAL A 221 8.36 -10.01 -5.45
CA VAL A 221 7.18 -10.00 -6.32
C VAL A 221 6.00 -10.70 -5.66
N PHE A 222 6.26 -11.78 -4.90
CA PHE A 222 5.25 -12.49 -4.12
C PHE A 222 4.49 -11.57 -3.16
N ASP A 223 5.20 -10.70 -2.43
CA ASP A 223 4.59 -9.76 -1.49
C ASP A 223 3.62 -8.80 -2.17
N ILE A 224 4.01 -8.33 -3.36
CA ILE A 224 3.23 -7.40 -4.19
C ILE A 224 1.95 -8.08 -4.70
N LEU A 225 2.08 -9.28 -5.25
CA LEU A 225 0.94 -10.05 -5.75
C LEU A 225 -0.05 -10.36 -4.63
N LEU A 226 0.44 -10.71 -3.45
CA LEU A 226 -0.44 -10.93 -2.30
C LEU A 226 -1.10 -9.63 -1.83
N GLY A 227 -0.39 -8.50 -1.84
CA GLY A 227 -0.95 -7.17 -1.56
C GLY A 227 -2.08 -6.80 -2.53
N TRP A 228 -1.89 -7.07 -3.83
CA TRP A 228 -2.93 -6.87 -4.84
C TRP A 228 -4.11 -7.81 -4.65
N LEU A 229 -3.88 -9.07 -4.30
CA LEU A 229 -4.94 -10.03 -3.99
C LEU A 229 -5.80 -9.56 -2.80
N TYR A 230 -5.17 -9.03 -1.74
CA TYR A 230 -5.87 -8.43 -0.60
C TYR A 230 -6.73 -7.24 -1.04
N ALA A 231 -6.17 -6.36 -1.87
CA ALA A 231 -6.92 -5.23 -2.40
C ALA A 231 -8.13 -5.66 -3.24
N ILE A 232 -7.97 -6.66 -4.12
CA ILE A 232 -9.07 -7.23 -4.93
C ILE A 232 -10.14 -7.84 -4.02
N ALA A 233 -9.75 -8.67 -3.05
CA ALA A 233 -10.68 -9.34 -2.16
C ALA A 233 -11.51 -8.35 -1.33
N VAL A 234 -10.84 -7.34 -0.75
CA VAL A 234 -11.50 -6.28 0.02
C VAL A 234 -12.44 -5.47 -0.88
N TYR A 235 -11.97 -5.04 -2.06
CA TYR A 235 -12.79 -4.27 -3.00
C TYR A 235 -14.02 -5.06 -3.47
N ALA A 236 -13.86 -6.34 -3.79
CA ALA A 236 -14.96 -7.21 -4.22
C ALA A 236 -15.98 -7.42 -3.09
N ALA A 237 -15.53 -7.69 -1.86
CA ALA A 237 -16.40 -7.88 -0.70
C ALA A 237 -17.22 -6.62 -0.41
N PHE A 238 -16.60 -5.45 -0.37
CA PHE A 238 -17.32 -4.19 -0.17
C PHE A 238 -18.25 -3.83 -1.32
N SER A 239 -17.84 -4.08 -2.57
CA SER A 239 -18.68 -3.85 -3.75
C SER A 239 -19.91 -4.74 -3.75
N TRP A 240 -19.78 -5.99 -3.33
CA TRP A 240 -20.89 -6.91 -3.13
C TRP A 240 -21.86 -6.40 -2.06
N PHE A 241 -21.31 -6.05 -0.87
CA PHE A 241 -22.09 -5.56 0.26
C PHE A 241 -22.86 -4.27 -0.06
N TRP A 242 -22.23 -3.29 -0.71
CA TRP A 242 -22.89 -2.03 -1.07
C TRP A 242 -24.01 -2.22 -2.11
N ARG A 243 -23.85 -3.15 -3.06
CA ARG A 243 -24.90 -3.46 -4.03
C ARG A 243 -26.13 -4.06 -3.35
N HIS A 244 -25.96 -5.00 -2.43
CA HIS A 244 -27.10 -5.66 -1.77
C HIS A 244 -27.85 -4.74 -0.81
N ARG A 245 -27.17 -3.85 -0.10
CA ARG A 245 -27.83 -2.85 0.74
C ARG A 245 -28.67 -1.85 -0.06
N SER A 246 -28.32 -1.55 -1.29
CA SER A 246 -29.08 -0.61 -2.14
C SER A 246 -30.39 -1.22 -2.66
N THR A 247 -30.52 -2.53 -2.75
CA THR A 247 -31.72 -3.24 -3.19
C THR A 247 -32.79 -3.34 -2.09
N ASP A 248 -32.37 -3.40 -0.82
CA ASP A 248 -33.30 -3.56 0.32
C ASP A 248 -34.02 -2.25 0.70
N THR A 249 -33.62 -1.11 0.14
CA THR A 249 -34.19 0.22 0.45
C THR A 249 -35.26 0.70 -0.53
N VAL A 250 -35.65 -0.07 -1.55
CA VAL A 250 -36.77 0.27 -2.46
C VAL A 250 -38.05 -0.22 -1.81
N PRO A 251 -38.91 0.69 -1.24
CA PRO A 251 -40.20 0.28 -0.72
C PRO A 251 -41.04 -0.23 -1.88
N ALA A 252 -41.68 -1.40 -1.69
CA ALA A 252 -42.66 -1.95 -2.61
C ALA A 252 -43.68 -0.87 -2.97
N ARG A 253 -43.68 -0.44 -4.23
CA ARG A 253 -44.64 0.53 -4.78
C ARG A 253 -46.02 -0.09 -4.56
N ARG A 254 -46.81 0.45 -3.61
CA ARG A 254 -48.20 0.08 -3.43
C ARG A 254 -48.90 0.15 -4.80
N GLN A 255 -49.22 -1.01 -5.35
CA GLN A 255 -50.21 -1.10 -6.42
C GLN A 255 -51.54 -0.61 -5.81
N SER A 256 -51.89 0.65 -6.06
CA SER A 256 -53.25 1.13 -5.81
C SER A 256 -54.11 0.45 -6.84
N THR A 257 -54.82 -0.58 -6.44
CA THR A 257 -56.02 -1.07 -7.09
C THR A 257 -56.98 0.09 -7.28
N ARG A 258 -57.16 0.54 -8.52
CA ARG A 258 -58.34 1.25 -8.93
C ARG A 258 -59.39 0.18 -9.22
N GLU A 259 -60.23 -0.10 -8.22
CA GLU A 259 -61.55 -0.62 -8.43
C GLU A 259 -62.47 0.58 -8.59
N THR A 260 -63.07 0.74 -9.76
CA THR A 260 -64.47 1.06 -10.03
C THR A 260 -64.71 1.02 -11.53
#